data_e93c4f2bf4e7714c6d93f3c596684b7b
#
_entry.id   e93c4f2bf4e7714c6d93f3c596684b7b
#
_cell.length_a   1.000
_cell.length_b   1.000
_cell.length_c   1.000
_cell.angle_alpha   90.00
_cell.angle_beta   90.00
_cell.angle_gamma   90.00
#
_symmetry.space_group_name_H-M   'P 1'
#
loop_
_entity.id
_entity.type
_entity.pdbx_description
1 polymer ?
#
loop_
_entity_poly.entity_id
_entity_poly.type
_entity_poly.pdbx_seq_one_letter_code
_entity_poly.pdbx_strand_id
1 'polypeptide(L)'
;PSRLDYTAIGDTVNVASRLEGLNQLYGTDILISDVTQRAVDDAILTRPIDKVAVKGRQEGLMIYALLGEREASSEEDIALARASAEAMELYFSRKWEAAGAAFTAILKQSPDDKPALVMRDRCKAFRNSPPPADWDGVSHAPK
;
A
#
# COMPACT_ATOMS: atom_id res chain seq x y z
N PRO A 1 -20.55 7.23 16.93
CA PRO A 1 -20.40 6.36 16.24
C PRO A 1 -21.04 5.15 16.51
N SER A 2 -21.32 5.02 17.11
CA SER A 2 -22.08 4.28 17.33
C SER A 2 -22.75 3.45 16.47
N ARG A 3 -22.64 3.47 15.35
CA ARG A 3 -23.31 2.84 14.58
C ARG A 3 -22.69 1.72 14.05
N LEU A 4 -21.50 1.35 14.23
CA LEU A 4 -20.91 0.17 13.72
C LEU A 4 -21.64 -1.03 14.26
N ASP A 5 -22.10 -1.91 13.40
CA ASP A 5 -22.65 -3.14 13.87
C ASP A 5 -21.51 -4.09 14.24
N TYR A 6 -21.81 -5.18 14.90
CA TYR A 6 -20.79 -6.09 15.41
C TYR A 6 -20.04 -6.81 14.31
N THR A 7 -20.65 -7.03 13.17
CA THR A 7 -20.00 -7.68 12.05
C THR A 7 -18.89 -6.77 11.50
N ALA A 8 -19.19 -5.49 11.35
CA ALA A 8 -18.21 -4.52 10.88
C ALA A 8 -17.07 -4.37 11.88
N ILE A 9 -17.35 -4.39 13.18
CA ILE A 9 -16.33 -4.32 14.21
C ILE A 9 -15.42 -5.53 14.13
N GLY A 10 -15.97 -6.74 13.96
CA GLY A 10 -15.17 -7.96 13.86
C GLY A 10 -14.24 -7.95 12.66
N ASP A 11 -14.73 -7.53 11.50
CA ASP A 11 -13.92 -7.43 10.30
C ASP A 11 -12.81 -6.40 10.49
N THR A 12 -13.13 -5.27 11.11
CA THR A 12 -12.15 -4.22 11.38
C THR A 12 -11.02 -4.74 12.28
N VAL A 13 -11.35 -5.51 13.30
CA VAL A 13 -10.34 -6.08 14.20
C VAL A 13 -9.43 -7.04 13.46
N ASN A 14 -9.97 -7.90 12.60
CA ASN A 14 -9.16 -8.84 11.83
C ASN A 14 -8.22 -8.12 10.87
N VAL A 15 -8.71 -7.08 10.20
CA VAL A 15 -7.89 -6.28 9.30
C VAL A 15 -6.80 -5.56 10.09
N ALA A 16 -7.14 -4.95 11.22
CA ALA A 16 -6.16 -4.24 12.03
C ALA A 16 -5.04 -5.17 12.52
N SER A 17 -5.38 -6.37 12.94
CA SER A 17 -4.39 -7.35 13.37
C SER A 17 -3.43 -7.71 12.25
N ARG A 18 -3.94 -7.90 11.04
CA ARG A 18 -3.12 -8.18 9.87
C ARG A 18 -2.20 -7.00 9.53
N LEU A 19 -2.76 -5.78 9.59
CA LEU A 19 -2.01 -4.57 9.25
C LEU A 19 -0.87 -4.31 10.23
N GLU A 20 -1.05 -4.63 11.50
CA GLU A 20 0.01 -4.50 12.49
C GLU A 20 1.24 -5.31 12.10
N GLY A 21 1.04 -6.54 11.67
CA GLY A 21 2.14 -7.38 11.19
C GLY A 21 2.78 -6.83 9.93
N LEU A 22 1.99 -6.21 9.06
CA LEU A 22 2.49 -5.66 7.81
C LEU A 22 3.33 -4.39 7.99
N ASN A 23 3.12 -3.65 9.08
CA ASN A 23 3.95 -2.47 9.35
C ASN A 23 5.43 -2.81 9.37
N GLN A 24 5.79 -3.95 9.95
CA GLN A 24 7.20 -4.36 9.98
C GLN A 24 7.71 -4.69 8.59
N LEU A 25 6.90 -5.38 7.80
CA LEU A 25 7.31 -5.79 6.46
C LEU A 25 7.59 -4.58 5.56
N TYR A 26 6.71 -3.59 5.60
CA TYR A 26 6.84 -2.42 4.74
C TYR A 26 7.56 -1.24 5.40
N GLY A 27 7.93 -1.36 6.66
CA GLY A 27 8.63 -0.29 7.38
C GLY A 27 7.77 0.95 7.56
N THR A 28 6.48 0.77 7.79
CA THR A 28 5.52 1.86 7.96
C THR A 28 5.10 1.97 9.42
N ASP A 29 4.63 3.16 9.81
CA ASP A 29 4.17 3.38 11.18
C ASP A 29 2.70 3.03 11.33
N ILE A 30 1.87 3.49 10.42
CA ILE A 30 0.43 3.27 10.48
C ILE A 30 -0.06 2.86 9.09
N LEU A 31 -0.68 1.69 9.01
CA LEU A 31 -1.34 1.23 7.80
C LEU A 31 -2.83 1.18 8.02
N ILE A 32 -3.58 1.58 7.01
CA ILE A 32 -5.05 1.53 7.05
C ILE A 32 -5.57 0.83 5.80
N SER A 33 -6.78 0.30 5.92
CA SER A 33 -7.43 -0.37 4.80
C SER A 33 -7.99 0.64 3.81
N ASP A 34 -8.36 0.17 2.63
CA ASP A 34 -8.99 1.00 1.61
C ASP A 34 -10.31 1.61 2.09
N VAL A 35 -11.07 0.88 2.89
CA VAL A 35 -12.33 1.39 3.43
C VAL A 35 -12.07 2.58 4.35
N THR A 36 -11.10 2.44 5.26
CA THR A 36 -10.74 3.51 6.16
C THR A 36 -10.13 4.69 5.39
N GLN A 37 -9.30 4.39 4.40
CA GLN A 37 -8.68 5.43 3.58
C GLN A 37 -9.75 6.28 2.89
N ARG A 38 -10.76 5.66 2.30
CA ARG A 38 -11.84 6.42 1.65
C ARG A 38 -12.61 7.29 2.63
N ALA A 39 -12.80 6.79 3.84
CA ALA A 39 -13.54 7.54 4.86
C ALA A 39 -12.80 8.79 5.35
N VAL A 40 -11.46 8.78 5.30
CA VAL A 40 -10.65 9.89 5.82
C VAL A 40 -9.92 10.68 4.73
N ASP A 41 -10.13 10.34 3.47
CA ASP A 41 -9.35 10.88 2.36
C ASP A 41 -9.33 12.40 2.30
N ASP A 42 -10.44 13.05 2.63
CA ASP A 42 -10.50 14.50 2.60
C ASP A 42 -9.60 15.16 3.63
N ALA A 43 -9.40 14.51 4.75
CA ALA A 43 -8.66 15.08 5.89
C ALA A 43 -7.23 14.56 6.01
N ILE A 44 -6.98 13.36 5.55
CA ILE A 44 -5.71 12.66 5.79
C ILE A 44 -5.03 12.34 4.46
N LEU A 45 -3.75 12.68 4.38
CA LEU A 45 -2.93 12.31 3.23
C LEU A 45 -2.40 10.92 3.44
N THR A 46 -2.58 10.06 2.44
CA THR A 46 -2.11 8.67 2.48
C THR A 46 -1.34 8.35 1.20
N ARG A 47 -0.61 7.23 1.24
CA ARG A 47 0.03 6.69 0.05
C ARG A 47 -0.34 5.21 -0.07
N PRO A 48 -0.61 4.71 -1.27
CA PRO A 48 -0.88 3.27 -1.45
C PRO A 48 0.41 2.48 -1.22
N ILE A 49 0.30 1.38 -0.52
CA ILE A 49 1.45 0.53 -0.21
C ILE A 49 1.43 -0.77 -1.00
N ASP A 50 0.31 -1.50 -0.98
CA ASP A 50 0.20 -2.78 -1.68
C ASP A 50 -1.23 -3.29 -1.61
N LYS A 51 -1.48 -4.39 -2.31
CA LYS A 51 -2.72 -5.13 -2.23
C LYS A 51 -2.37 -6.47 -1.61
N VAL A 52 -2.94 -6.78 -0.47
CA VAL A 52 -2.53 -7.93 0.33
C VAL A 52 -3.68 -8.88 0.60
N ALA A 53 -3.35 -10.14 0.84
CA ALA A 53 -4.33 -11.13 1.23
C ALA A 53 -4.65 -10.98 2.71
N VAL A 54 -5.92 -11.09 3.03
CA VAL A 54 -6.38 -11.03 4.42
C VAL A 54 -7.16 -12.30 4.72
N LYS A 55 -6.85 -12.91 5.85
CA LYS A 55 -7.50 -14.14 6.26
C LYS A 55 -9.01 -13.94 6.35
N GLY A 56 -9.75 -14.88 5.76
CA GLY A 56 -11.20 -14.84 5.78
C GLY A 56 -11.83 -14.01 4.67
N ARG A 57 -11.01 -13.40 3.80
CA ARG A 57 -11.51 -12.65 2.65
C ARG A 57 -10.98 -13.28 1.37
N GLN A 58 -11.84 -13.40 0.37
CA GLN A 58 -11.42 -13.95 -0.92
C GLN A 58 -10.65 -12.92 -1.74
N GLU A 59 -11.05 -11.67 -1.63
CA GLU A 59 -10.42 -10.61 -2.40
C GLU A 59 -9.30 -9.97 -1.63
N GLY A 60 -8.30 -9.49 -2.35
CA GLY A 60 -7.22 -8.73 -1.75
C GLY A 60 -7.69 -7.38 -1.22
N LEU A 61 -6.93 -6.84 -0.32
CA LEU A 61 -7.22 -5.57 0.31
C LEU A 61 -6.12 -4.58 -0.01
N MET A 62 -6.47 -3.43 -0.58
CA MET A 62 -5.50 -2.35 -0.72
C MET A 62 -5.21 -1.76 0.65
N ILE A 63 -3.93 -1.54 0.93
CA ILE A 63 -3.51 -0.91 2.17
C ILE A 63 -2.75 0.38 1.86
N TYR A 64 -2.89 1.33 2.76
CA TYR A 64 -2.33 2.67 2.62
C TYR A 64 -1.56 3.04 3.87
N ALA A 65 -0.44 3.74 3.70
CA ALA A 65 0.27 4.33 4.83
C ALA A 65 -0.24 5.74 5.05
N LEU A 66 -0.40 6.09 6.32
CA LEU A 66 -0.86 7.40 6.71
C LEU A 66 0.33 8.34 6.76
N LEU A 67 0.25 9.46 6.06
CA LEU A 67 1.34 10.44 6.02
C LEU A 67 1.09 11.64 6.95
N GLY A 68 -0.16 11.98 7.18
CA GLY A 68 -0.50 13.09 8.07
C GLY A 68 -1.75 13.81 7.61
N GLU A 69 -2.08 14.90 8.27
CA GLU A 69 -3.22 15.72 7.88
C GLU A 69 -2.93 16.43 6.57
N ARG A 70 -3.89 16.45 5.66
CA ARG A 70 -3.71 17.08 4.35
C ARG A 70 -3.35 18.55 4.46
N GLU A 71 -4.01 19.27 5.35
CA GLU A 71 -3.77 20.71 5.52
C GLU A 71 -2.38 21.02 6.00
N ALA A 72 -1.77 20.11 6.76
CA ALA A 72 -0.45 20.30 7.33
C ALA A 72 0.65 19.58 6.56
N SER A 73 0.30 18.94 5.43
CA SER A 73 1.26 18.13 4.68
C SER A 73 2.29 18.99 3.95
N SER A 74 3.54 18.54 3.98
CA SER A 74 4.62 19.19 3.24
C SER A 74 4.48 18.89 1.75
N GLU A 75 5.15 19.69 0.93
CA GLU A 75 5.20 19.42 -0.50
C GLU A 75 5.87 18.08 -0.79
N GLU A 76 6.83 17.70 0.05
CA GLU A 76 7.52 16.43 -0.09
C GLU A 76 6.58 15.26 0.14
N ASP A 77 5.72 15.32 1.16
CA ASP A 77 4.76 14.27 1.43
C ASP A 77 3.69 14.18 0.34
N ILE A 78 3.25 15.32 -0.16
CA ILE A 78 2.27 15.36 -1.25
C ILE A 78 2.88 14.72 -2.52
N ALA A 79 4.14 15.06 -2.81
CA ALA A 79 4.84 14.49 -3.96
C ALA A 79 5.05 12.99 -3.78
N LEU A 80 5.38 12.54 -2.57
CA LEU A 80 5.55 11.13 -2.28
C LEU A 80 4.23 10.35 -2.47
N ALA A 81 3.13 10.90 -2.00
CA ALA A 81 1.83 10.27 -2.17
C ALA A 81 1.48 10.12 -3.66
N ARG A 82 1.71 11.16 -4.43
CA ARG A 82 1.42 11.14 -5.88
C ARG A 82 2.33 10.17 -6.61
N ALA A 83 3.62 10.21 -6.34
CA ALA A 83 4.58 9.33 -6.98
C ALA A 83 4.30 7.87 -6.64
N SER A 84 3.90 7.60 -5.39
CA SER A 84 3.56 6.25 -4.96
C SER A 84 2.32 5.73 -5.70
N ALA A 85 1.30 6.58 -5.85
CA ALA A 85 0.08 6.19 -6.56
C ALA A 85 0.37 5.87 -8.03
N GLU A 86 1.18 6.69 -8.69
CA GLU A 86 1.56 6.47 -10.08
C GLU A 86 2.37 5.18 -10.24
N ALA A 87 3.32 4.95 -9.34
CA ALA A 87 4.15 3.75 -9.38
C ALA A 87 3.31 2.48 -9.17
N MET A 88 2.38 2.52 -8.23
CA MET A 88 1.51 1.37 -7.97
C MET A 88 0.57 1.10 -9.13
N GLU A 89 0.09 2.14 -9.82
CA GLU A 89 -0.74 1.96 -11.00
C GLU A 89 0.03 1.23 -12.10
N LEU A 90 1.29 1.62 -12.34
CA LEU A 90 2.15 0.94 -13.29
C LEU A 90 2.39 -0.51 -12.90
N TYR A 91 2.62 -0.75 -11.61
CA TYR A 91 2.83 -2.09 -11.09
C TYR A 91 1.60 -2.98 -11.33
N PHE A 92 0.41 -2.53 -10.99
CA PHE A 92 -0.80 -3.31 -11.20
C PHE A 92 -1.13 -3.49 -12.68
N SER A 93 -0.62 -2.61 -13.55
CA SER A 93 -0.75 -2.76 -14.99
C SER A 93 0.32 -3.67 -15.60
N ARG A 94 1.14 -4.31 -14.76
CA ARG A 94 2.18 -5.25 -15.15
C ARG A 94 3.31 -4.58 -15.96
N LYS A 95 3.49 -3.28 -15.79
CA LYS A 95 4.56 -2.53 -16.45
C LYS A 95 5.75 -2.49 -15.52
N TRP A 96 6.43 -3.63 -15.41
CA TRP A 96 7.47 -3.83 -14.40
C TRP A 96 8.64 -2.88 -14.51
N GLU A 97 9.10 -2.65 -15.74
CA GLU A 97 10.24 -1.76 -15.93
C GLU A 97 9.88 -0.32 -15.58
N ALA A 98 8.74 0.17 -16.05
CA ALA A 98 8.30 1.53 -15.75
C ALA A 98 8.00 1.71 -14.26
N ALA A 99 7.35 0.71 -13.65
CA ALA A 99 7.06 0.75 -12.22
C ALA A 99 8.36 0.75 -11.41
N GLY A 100 9.30 -0.11 -11.76
CA GLY A 100 10.59 -0.16 -11.09
C GLY A 100 11.34 1.16 -11.18
N ALA A 101 11.30 1.82 -12.34
CA ALA A 101 11.89 3.13 -12.51
C ALA A 101 11.22 4.19 -11.64
N ALA A 102 9.89 4.11 -11.51
CA ALA A 102 9.13 5.03 -10.66
C ALA A 102 9.50 4.86 -9.18
N PHE A 103 9.62 3.62 -8.71
CA PHE A 103 10.03 3.37 -7.33
C PHE A 103 11.49 3.81 -7.10
N THR A 104 12.35 3.63 -8.09
CA THR A 104 13.74 4.08 -8.00
C THR A 104 13.80 5.61 -7.89
N ALA A 105 12.93 6.32 -8.60
CA ALA A 105 12.87 7.78 -8.51
C ALA A 105 12.46 8.22 -7.10
N ILE A 106 11.53 7.50 -6.45
CA ILE A 106 11.19 7.78 -5.06
C ILE A 106 12.41 7.61 -4.17
N LEU A 107 13.19 6.56 -4.40
CA LEU A 107 14.38 6.25 -3.60
C LEU A 107 15.49 7.27 -3.78
N LYS A 108 15.55 7.98 -4.91
CA LYS A 108 16.51 9.05 -5.08
C LYS A 108 16.25 10.21 -4.13
N GLN A 109 14.97 10.46 -3.83
CA GLN A 109 14.60 11.49 -2.88
C GLN A 109 14.63 10.99 -1.44
N SER A 110 14.29 9.73 -1.23
CA SER A 110 14.17 9.12 0.09
C SER A 110 14.81 7.73 0.07
N PRO A 111 16.14 7.64 0.20
CA PRO A 111 16.85 6.36 0.08
C PRO A 111 16.41 5.30 1.08
N ASP A 112 15.85 5.70 2.21
CA ASP A 112 15.43 4.79 3.27
C ASP A 112 13.94 4.43 3.17
N ASP A 113 13.27 4.82 2.11
CA ASP A 113 11.84 4.54 1.93
C ASP A 113 11.63 3.05 1.69
N LYS A 114 11.34 2.33 2.74
CA LYS A 114 11.23 0.88 2.67
C LYS A 114 10.11 0.38 1.75
N PRO A 115 8.92 0.99 1.71
CA PRO A 115 7.93 0.56 0.73
C PRO A 115 8.45 0.61 -0.70
N ALA A 116 9.17 1.67 -1.07
CA ALA A 116 9.74 1.77 -2.42
C ALA A 116 10.83 0.72 -2.66
N LEU A 117 11.64 0.42 -1.64
CA LEU A 117 12.65 -0.64 -1.74
C LEU A 117 12.00 -2.00 -2.01
N VAL A 118 10.97 -2.34 -1.24
CA VAL A 118 10.25 -3.60 -1.38
C VAL A 118 9.66 -3.70 -2.79
N MET A 119 9.00 -2.66 -3.24
CA MET A 119 8.31 -2.69 -4.53
C MET A 119 9.28 -2.66 -5.71
N ARG A 120 10.37 -1.91 -5.60
CA ARG A 120 11.41 -1.92 -6.63
C ARG A 120 11.97 -3.33 -6.83
N ASP A 121 12.28 -4.00 -5.73
CA ASP A 121 12.83 -5.35 -5.79
C ASP A 121 11.81 -6.33 -6.34
N ARG A 122 10.53 -6.16 -5.99
CA ARG A 122 9.45 -7.00 -6.52
C ARG A 122 9.27 -6.79 -8.02
N CYS A 123 9.34 -5.54 -8.50
CA CYS A 123 9.25 -5.27 -9.93
C CYS A 123 10.39 -5.93 -10.69
N LYS A 124 11.59 -5.92 -10.11
CA LYS A 124 12.73 -6.58 -10.71
C LYS A 124 12.50 -8.10 -10.81
N ALA A 125 11.99 -8.69 -9.74
CA ALA A 125 11.69 -10.12 -9.72
C ALA A 125 10.61 -10.48 -10.74
N PHE A 126 9.56 -9.68 -10.84
CA PHE A 126 8.47 -9.94 -11.79
C PHE A 126 8.89 -9.68 -13.24
N ARG A 127 9.83 -8.77 -13.46
CA ARG A 127 10.38 -8.55 -14.78
C ARG A 127 11.09 -9.80 -15.28
N ASN A 128 11.80 -10.49 -14.39
CA ASN A 128 12.51 -11.72 -14.72
C ASN A 128 11.61 -12.94 -14.75
N SER A 129 10.61 -12.97 -13.88
CA SER A 129 9.69 -14.08 -13.74
C SER A 129 8.29 -13.52 -13.51
N PRO A 130 7.57 -13.14 -14.58
CA PRO A 130 6.26 -12.50 -14.41
C PRO A 130 5.25 -13.42 -13.73
N PRO A 131 4.32 -12.87 -12.97
CA PRO A 131 3.26 -13.67 -12.38
C PRO A 131 2.32 -14.20 -13.47
N PRO A 132 1.50 -15.21 -13.14
CA PRO A 132 0.56 -15.79 -14.10
C PRO A 132 -0.38 -14.75 -14.71
N ALA A 133 -0.97 -15.10 -15.87
CA ALA A 133 -1.87 -14.18 -16.57
C ALA A 133 -3.10 -13.80 -15.73
N ASP A 134 -3.53 -14.67 -14.82
CA ASP A 134 -4.68 -14.41 -13.95
C ASP A 134 -4.29 -13.74 -12.64
N TRP A 135 -3.09 -13.22 -12.53
CA TRP A 135 -2.64 -12.51 -11.34
C TRP A 135 -3.56 -11.33 -11.03
N ASP A 136 -4.01 -11.26 -9.80
CA ASP A 136 -4.98 -10.25 -9.36
C ASP A 136 -4.32 -9.08 -8.60
N GLY A 137 -3.01 -9.03 -8.58
CA GLY A 137 -2.27 -7.97 -7.88
C GLY A 137 -2.04 -8.25 -6.40
N VAL A 138 -2.62 -9.31 -5.87
CA VAL A 138 -2.53 -9.61 -4.45
C VAL A 138 -1.16 -10.17 -4.09
N SER A 139 -0.56 -9.61 -3.06
CA SER A 139 0.70 -10.08 -2.50
C SER A 139 0.41 -10.97 -1.30
N HIS A 140 1.08 -12.11 -1.25
CA HIS A 140 0.95 -13.03 -0.14
C HIS A 140 2.20 -12.90 0.72
N ALA A 141 2.12 -12.03 1.71
CA ALA A 141 3.26 -11.77 2.59
C ALA A 141 3.63 -13.04 3.36
N PRO A 142 4.90 -13.20 3.71
CA PRO A 142 5.34 -14.31 4.52
C PRO A 142 4.62 -14.35 5.85
N LYS A 143 4.38 -15.54 6.34
CA LYS A 143 3.71 -15.69 7.62
C LYS A 143 4.67 -15.44 8.77
#